data_07f0e4728330f8412fc7d7e5d11a1cfc
#
_entry.id   07f0e4728330f8412fc7d7e5d11a1cfc
#
_cell.length_a   1.000
_cell.length_b   1.000
_cell.length_c   1.000
_cell.angle_alpha   90.00
_cell.angle_beta   90.00
_cell.angle_gamma   90.00
#
_symmetry.space_group_name_H-M   'P 1'
#
loop_
_entity.id
_entity.type
_entity.pdbx_description
1 polymer ?
#
loop_
_entity_poly.entity_id
_entity_poly.type
_entity_poly.pdbx_seq_one_letter_code
_entity_poly.pdbx_strand_id
1 'polypeptide(L)'
;MNILITGGAGFIGSHTADALIKNGHKIRVLDNLQKTVHPKGKPSYLHPGVEFIEGDVRDKNPFKDALSGIDAVYHLAAYQDYLPDFSTYFHVNSVSTALLYEILVEMGDASGVKKVIVASSQAVMGEGRYKCPECFKNNRAFTYPDIRLERQLSKGDWDYSCGTCGHTLMWQPSDESVINPCNQYAISKYSQEQIAMQMGKRYGIPSVAMRYSIVQGPRQSFYNAYSGAMRIFALSLYFNHQPTIFEDGRQVRDFVNIKDVVDANLLVLESRDADYRVFNVGGGRAVTVNEFYRTMQTVAGRHIEPVLSDYYRYGDTRHIFSDTANLKSIGWTPKRSIEDSIKDYWDYLSSQDEIDDILDYAQQHMKHLQVIRKATPS
;
A
#
# COMPACT_ATOMS: atom_id res chain seq x y z
N MET A 1 13.14 0.29 23.52
CA MET A 1 14.05 0.33 22.36
C MET A 1 14.03 1.72 21.78
N ASN A 2 15.14 2.13 21.14
CA ASN A 2 15.18 3.28 20.25
C ASN A 2 14.87 2.79 18.82
N ILE A 3 13.84 3.33 18.18
CA ILE A 3 13.36 2.81 16.89
C ILE A 3 13.37 3.94 15.86
N LEU A 4 14.01 3.71 14.71
CA LEU A 4 13.95 4.62 13.57
C LEU A 4 12.77 4.23 12.67
N ILE A 5 11.96 5.22 12.28
CA ILE A 5 10.91 5.07 11.28
C ILE A 5 11.22 6.03 10.13
N THR A 6 11.64 5.52 8.98
CA THR A 6 11.72 6.34 7.77
C THR A 6 10.33 6.48 7.14
N GLY A 7 10.00 7.66 6.62
CA GLY A 7 8.62 7.95 6.20
C GLY A 7 7.64 8.03 7.39
N GLY A 8 8.16 8.37 8.57
CA GLY A 8 7.40 8.35 9.82
C GLY A 8 6.38 9.48 9.96
N ALA A 9 6.48 10.55 9.18
CA ALA A 9 5.46 11.59 9.10
C ALA A 9 4.27 11.19 8.23
N GLY A 10 4.42 10.16 7.40
CA GLY A 10 3.38 9.64 6.52
C GLY A 10 2.30 8.84 7.24
N PHE A 11 1.33 8.34 6.46
CA PHE A 11 0.14 7.65 6.95
C PHE A 11 0.47 6.45 7.87
N ILE A 12 1.12 5.41 7.35
CA ILE A 12 1.42 4.19 8.12
C ILE A 12 2.45 4.47 9.22
N GLY A 13 3.47 5.28 8.90
CA GLY A 13 4.57 5.60 9.81
C GLY A 13 4.11 6.31 11.08
N SER A 14 3.24 7.31 10.96
CA SER A 14 2.74 8.07 12.11
C SER A 14 1.87 7.26 13.06
N HIS A 15 1.03 6.37 12.53
CA HIS A 15 0.24 5.46 13.37
C HIS A 15 1.11 4.40 14.05
N THR A 16 2.14 3.90 13.35
CA THR A 16 3.11 2.96 13.93
C THR A 16 3.92 3.65 15.04
N ALA A 17 4.33 4.91 14.82
CA ALA A 17 5.03 5.71 15.84
C ALA A 17 4.21 5.88 17.12
N ASP A 18 2.93 6.26 16.99
CA ASP A 18 2.03 6.43 18.14
C ASP A 18 1.90 5.16 18.98
N ALA A 19 1.72 4.01 18.31
CA ALA A 19 1.58 2.72 18.98
C ALA A 19 2.88 2.30 19.69
N LEU A 20 4.02 2.52 19.05
CA LEU A 20 5.33 2.20 19.63
C LEU A 20 5.64 3.10 20.83
N ILE A 21 5.31 4.40 20.78
CA ILE A 21 5.45 5.32 21.92
C ILE A 21 4.58 4.86 23.08
N LYS A 22 3.32 4.49 22.80
CA LYS A 22 2.41 3.96 23.81
C LYS A 22 2.95 2.69 24.49
N ASN A 23 3.75 1.90 23.77
CA ASN A 23 4.44 0.70 24.29
C ASN A 23 5.81 1.04 24.94
N GLY A 24 6.12 2.31 25.19
CA GLY A 24 7.31 2.76 25.90
C GLY A 24 8.60 2.80 25.06
N HIS A 25 8.51 2.77 23.73
CA HIS A 25 9.65 2.93 22.85
C HIS A 25 9.96 4.41 22.60
N LYS A 26 11.24 4.73 22.34
CA LYS A 26 11.67 6.04 21.87
C LYS A 26 11.73 6.03 20.35
N ILE A 27 11.08 6.98 19.71
CA ILE A 27 10.93 7.01 18.27
C ILE A 27 11.69 8.17 17.66
N ARG A 28 12.53 7.84 16.68
CA ARG A 28 13.13 8.79 15.75
C ARG A 28 12.47 8.63 14.40
N VAL A 29 12.11 9.75 13.78
CA VAL A 29 11.53 9.78 12.43
C VAL A 29 12.51 10.49 11.49
N LEU A 30 12.79 9.85 10.35
CA LEU A 30 13.46 10.47 9.20
C LEU A 30 12.43 10.61 8.07
N ASP A 31 12.13 11.84 7.66
CA ASP A 31 11.15 12.13 6.62
C ASP A 31 11.54 13.39 5.85
N ASN A 32 11.40 13.38 4.53
CA ASN A 32 11.73 14.53 3.68
C ASN A 32 10.54 15.49 3.48
N LEU A 33 9.40 15.21 4.11
CA LEU A 33 8.17 15.99 4.00
C LEU A 33 7.78 16.28 2.54
N GLN A 34 7.78 15.25 1.71
CA GLN A 34 7.47 15.38 0.28
C GLN A 34 6.20 16.21 0.06
N LYS A 35 6.29 17.28 -0.72
CA LYS A 35 5.22 18.29 -0.87
C LYS A 35 3.88 17.74 -1.36
N THR A 36 3.89 16.68 -2.18
CA THR A 36 2.65 16.03 -2.65
C THR A 36 1.90 15.29 -1.53
N VAL A 37 2.59 14.94 -0.44
CA VAL A 37 2.00 14.27 0.73
C VAL A 37 1.82 15.27 1.89
N HIS A 38 2.78 16.17 2.07
CA HIS A 38 2.85 17.14 3.15
C HIS A 38 2.94 18.58 2.63
N PRO A 39 1.92 19.10 1.92
CA PRO A 39 1.96 20.45 1.32
C PRO A 39 2.10 21.56 2.36
N LYS A 40 1.64 21.32 3.58
CA LYS A 40 1.71 22.26 4.74
C LYS A 40 2.94 21.99 5.64
N GLY A 41 3.91 21.18 5.20
CA GLY A 41 5.11 20.80 5.97
C GLY A 41 4.84 19.73 7.03
N LYS A 42 5.57 19.78 8.16
CA LYS A 42 5.46 18.79 9.23
C LYS A 42 4.03 18.71 9.77
N PRO A 43 3.37 17.53 9.72
CA PRO A 43 1.98 17.41 10.13
C PRO A 43 1.80 17.57 11.65
N SER A 44 0.71 18.24 12.04
CA SER A 44 0.35 18.48 13.43
C SER A 44 -0.02 17.20 14.20
N TYR A 45 -0.40 16.14 13.50
CA TYR A 45 -0.72 14.86 14.13
C TYR A 45 0.51 14.04 14.54
N LEU A 46 1.72 14.45 14.17
CA LEU A 46 2.93 13.74 14.59
C LEU A 46 3.16 13.94 16.09
N HIS A 47 3.27 12.82 16.81
CA HIS A 47 3.37 12.82 18.27
C HIS A 47 4.55 13.71 18.76
N PRO A 48 4.35 14.59 19.74
CA PRO A 48 5.39 15.53 20.20
C PRO A 48 6.62 14.85 20.83
N GLY A 49 6.49 13.60 21.26
CA GLY A 49 7.61 12.79 21.78
C GLY A 49 8.48 12.16 20.71
N VAL A 50 8.24 12.42 19.43
CA VAL A 50 9.07 11.93 18.32
C VAL A 50 10.29 12.84 18.15
N GLU A 51 11.48 12.26 18.11
CA GLU A 51 12.68 12.93 17.60
C GLU A 51 12.58 13.00 16.08
N PHE A 52 12.32 14.18 15.52
CA PHE A 52 12.11 14.39 14.10
C PHE A 52 13.37 14.91 13.42
N ILE A 53 13.80 14.21 12.37
CA ILE A 53 14.88 14.60 11.46
C ILE A 53 14.27 14.82 10.08
N GLU A 54 14.36 16.04 9.55
CA GLU A 54 14.02 16.32 8.17
C GLU A 54 15.20 15.90 7.28
N GLY A 55 14.98 14.92 6.41
CA GLY A 55 16.03 14.38 5.53
C GLY A 55 15.51 13.30 4.60
N ASP A 56 16.28 13.05 3.55
CA ASP A 56 15.93 12.09 2.51
C ASP A 56 16.67 10.75 2.71
N VAL A 57 15.97 9.65 2.58
CA VAL A 57 16.56 8.29 2.68
C VAL A 57 17.54 7.96 1.54
N ARG A 58 17.59 8.79 0.49
CA ARG A 58 18.57 8.71 -0.60
C ARG A 58 19.93 9.32 -0.24
N ASP A 59 19.97 10.12 0.81
CA ASP A 59 21.17 10.84 1.25
C ASP A 59 21.87 10.06 2.38
N LYS A 60 23.06 9.53 2.10
CA LYS A 60 23.78 8.64 3.01
C LYS A 60 24.05 9.25 4.38
N ASN A 61 24.49 10.51 4.43
CA ASN A 61 24.90 11.14 5.71
C ASN A 61 23.71 11.33 6.67
N PRO A 62 22.60 12.01 6.28
CA PRO A 62 21.43 12.13 7.15
C PRO A 62 20.85 10.77 7.56
N PHE A 63 20.89 9.77 6.66
CA PHE A 63 20.39 8.44 6.97
C PHE A 63 21.31 7.73 7.99
N LYS A 64 22.63 7.83 7.84
CA LYS A 64 23.59 7.29 8.81
C LYS A 64 23.48 7.94 10.18
N ASP A 65 23.34 9.27 10.23
CA ASP A 65 23.15 10.01 11.49
C ASP A 65 21.85 9.58 12.17
N ALA A 66 20.76 9.38 11.39
CA ALA A 66 19.49 8.89 11.91
C ALA A 66 19.58 7.46 12.49
N LEU A 67 20.51 6.63 12.06
CA LEU A 67 20.72 5.25 12.54
C LEU A 67 21.55 5.18 13.83
N SER A 68 22.17 6.28 14.28
CA SER A 68 23.00 6.28 15.48
C SER A 68 22.18 5.97 16.74
N GLY A 69 22.58 4.91 17.48
CA GLY A 69 21.94 4.48 18.72
C GLY A 69 20.56 3.86 18.55
N ILE A 70 20.25 3.33 17.36
CA ILE A 70 18.97 2.68 17.03
C ILE A 70 19.05 1.16 17.26
N ASP A 71 17.97 0.61 17.83
CA ASP A 71 17.82 -0.84 18.09
C ASP A 71 17.02 -1.56 16.99
N ALA A 72 16.09 -0.85 16.29
CA ALA A 72 15.28 -1.42 15.22
C ALA A 72 14.88 -0.36 14.20
N VAL A 73 14.62 -0.76 12.96
CA VAL A 73 14.26 0.14 11.87
C VAL A 73 12.95 -0.31 11.21
N TYR A 74 11.99 0.61 11.12
CA TYR A 74 10.88 0.53 10.17
C TYR A 74 11.23 1.39 8.94
N HIS A 75 11.56 0.75 7.84
CA HIS A 75 11.84 1.43 6.58
C HIS A 75 10.56 1.54 5.76
N LEU A 76 9.75 2.59 6.06
CA LEU A 76 8.43 2.81 5.47
C LEU A 76 8.43 3.95 4.44
N ALA A 77 9.52 4.71 4.31
CA ALA A 77 9.66 5.70 3.25
C ALA A 77 9.43 5.04 1.88
N ALA A 78 8.56 5.63 1.07
CA ALA A 78 8.20 5.10 -0.22
C ALA A 78 7.80 6.21 -1.19
N TYR A 79 8.03 5.97 -2.47
CA TYR A 79 7.50 6.77 -3.56
C TYR A 79 6.45 5.98 -4.33
N GLN A 80 5.28 6.59 -4.52
CA GLN A 80 4.16 6.05 -5.26
C GLN A 80 3.40 7.20 -5.92
N ASP A 81 3.33 7.19 -7.25
CA ASP A 81 2.67 8.22 -8.07
C ASP A 81 2.24 7.60 -9.42
N TYR A 82 1.60 8.40 -10.29
CA TYR A 82 1.34 8.08 -11.71
C TYR A 82 2.41 8.70 -12.64
N LEU A 83 3.34 9.48 -12.11
CA LEU A 83 4.34 10.18 -12.91
C LEU A 83 5.30 9.20 -13.61
N PRO A 84 5.74 9.53 -14.84
CA PRO A 84 6.68 8.70 -15.60
C PRO A 84 8.15 8.93 -15.19
N ASP A 85 8.40 9.35 -13.95
CA ASP A 85 9.71 9.51 -13.34
C ASP A 85 10.21 8.19 -12.74
N PHE A 86 10.28 7.17 -13.59
CA PHE A 86 10.51 5.76 -13.20
C PHE A 86 11.71 5.57 -12.29
N SER A 87 12.82 6.28 -12.51
CA SER A 87 14.02 6.18 -11.68
C SER A 87 13.75 6.57 -10.21
N THR A 88 12.83 7.50 -9.94
CA THR A 88 12.48 7.93 -8.59
C THR A 88 11.93 6.79 -7.74
N TYR A 89 11.11 5.91 -8.33
CA TYR A 89 10.61 4.70 -7.65
C TYR A 89 11.75 3.81 -7.15
N PHE A 90 12.75 3.58 -8.00
CA PHE A 90 13.89 2.75 -7.63
C PHE A 90 14.81 3.45 -6.64
N HIS A 91 15.10 4.73 -6.82
CA HIS A 91 15.93 5.48 -5.87
C HIS A 91 15.33 5.51 -4.48
N VAL A 92 14.02 5.75 -4.34
CA VAL A 92 13.37 5.84 -3.04
C VAL A 92 13.05 4.45 -2.47
N ASN A 93 12.51 3.51 -3.26
CA ASN A 93 12.05 2.24 -2.70
C ASN A 93 13.18 1.19 -2.64
N SER A 94 14.03 1.09 -3.66
CA SER A 94 15.03 0.03 -3.77
C SER A 94 16.42 0.48 -3.34
N VAL A 95 16.93 1.57 -3.92
CA VAL A 95 18.30 2.04 -3.66
C VAL A 95 18.44 2.49 -2.21
N SER A 96 17.45 3.19 -1.65
CA SER A 96 17.49 3.58 -0.23
C SER A 96 17.53 2.37 0.71
N THR A 97 16.84 1.26 0.34
CA THR A 97 16.90 0.01 1.10
C THR A 97 18.29 -0.63 1.02
N ALA A 98 18.92 -0.63 -0.17
CA ALA A 98 20.30 -1.08 -0.30
C ALA A 98 21.25 -0.22 0.53
N LEU A 99 21.06 1.11 0.49
CA LEU A 99 21.83 2.07 1.27
C LEU A 99 21.69 1.85 2.78
N LEU A 100 20.47 1.53 3.26
CA LEU A 100 20.26 1.16 4.66
C LEU A 100 21.17 0.00 5.08
N TYR A 101 21.18 -1.11 4.32
CA TYR A 101 22.01 -2.27 4.63
C TYR A 101 23.51 -1.97 4.46
N GLU A 102 23.90 -1.17 3.47
CA GLU A 102 25.28 -0.70 3.30
C GLU A 102 25.75 0.04 4.56
N ILE A 103 24.96 1.00 5.07
CA ILE A 103 25.29 1.76 6.28
C ILE A 103 25.37 0.83 7.49
N LEU A 104 24.40 -0.08 7.68
CA LEU A 104 24.41 -1.02 8.81
C LEU A 104 25.67 -1.91 8.79
N VAL A 105 26.08 -2.38 7.61
CA VAL A 105 27.29 -3.20 7.45
C VAL A 105 28.54 -2.36 7.69
N GLU A 106 28.62 -1.13 7.23
CA GLU A 106 29.73 -0.20 7.50
C GLU A 106 29.87 0.14 9.00
N MET A 107 28.75 0.27 9.71
CA MET A 107 28.73 0.52 11.14
C MET A 107 29.17 -0.73 11.95
N GLY A 108 28.99 -1.93 11.40
CA GLY A 108 29.35 -3.17 12.07
C GLY A 108 28.68 -3.29 13.46
N ASP A 109 29.47 -3.66 14.46
CA ASP A 109 28.98 -3.81 15.84
C ASP A 109 28.43 -2.49 16.45
N ALA A 110 28.81 -1.34 15.92
CA ALA A 110 28.31 -0.05 16.36
C ALA A 110 26.89 0.27 15.88
N SER A 111 26.32 -0.51 14.95
CA SER A 111 24.97 -0.26 14.45
C SER A 111 23.90 -0.45 15.54
N GLY A 112 24.07 -1.45 16.40
CA GLY A 112 23.08 -1.80 17.44
C GLY A 112 21.75 -2.34 16.92
N VAL A 113 21.49 -2.27 15.60
CA VAL A 113 20.22 -2.64 14.97
C VAL A 113 20.03 -4.16 14.98
N LYS A 114 18.95 -4.58 15.64
CA LYS A 114 18.60 -6.00 15.85
C LYS A 114 17.53 -6.49 14.90
N LYS A 115 16.79 -5.59 14.25
CA LYS A 115 15.72 -5.93 13.30
C LYS A 115 15.42 -4.79 12.35
N VAL A 116 15.16 -5.15 11.09
CA VAL A 116 14.69 -4.24 10.04
C VAL A 116 13.34 -4.72 9.51
N ILE A 117 12.33 -3.85 9.49
CA ILE A 117 11.03 -4.11 8.89
C ILE A 117 10.87 -3.18 7.68
N VAL A 118 10.62 -3.74 6.50
CA VAL A 118 10.44 -2.97 5.26
C VAL A 118 9.01 -3.01 4.77
N ALA A 119 8.52 -1.87 4.27
CA ALA A 119 7.21 -1.77 3.63
C ALA A 119 7.28 -2.29 2.19
N SER A 120 6.89 -3.53 1.96
CA SER A 120 6.55 -4.05 0.64
C SER A 120 5.08 -3.72 0.30
N SER A 121 4.51 -4.33 -0.73
CA SER A 121 3.15 -4.05 -1.20
C SER A 121 2.52 -5.29 -1.82
N GLN A 122 1.18 -5.42 -1.73
CA GLN A 122 0.44 -6.41 -2.51
C GLN A 122 0.65 -6.25 -4.03
N ALA A 123 1.06 -5.07 -4.50
CA ALA A 123 1.36 -4.83 -5.93
C ALA A 123 2.42 -5.79 -6.49
N VAL A 124 3.28 -6.36 -5.63
CA VAL A 124 4.26 -7.40 -6.00
C VAL A 124 3.59 -8.62 -6.62
N MET A 125 2.34 -8.90 -6.24
CA MET A 125 1.58 -10.04 -6.77
C MET A 125 0.93 -9.77 -8.14
N GLY A 126 1.01 -8.53 -8.67
CA GLY A 126 0.40 -8.14 -9.95
C GLY A 126 -1.11 -8.35 -9.96
N GLU A 127 -1.61 -9.08 -10.93
CA GLU A 127 -3.04 -9.44 -11.01
C GLU A 127 -3.42 -10.56 -10.03
N GLY A 128 -2.44 -11.16 -9.35
CA GLY A 128 -2.67 -12.26 -8.43
C GLY A 128 -2.88 -13.61 -9.11
N ARG A 129 -3.51 -14.51 -8.38
CA ARG A 129 -3.71 -15.91 -8.76
C ARG A 129 -5.15 -16.15 -9.23
N TYR A 130 -5.28 -16.87 -10.34
CA TYR A 130 -6.56 -17.24 -10.92
C TYR A 130 -6.64 -18.74 -11.19
N LYS A 131 -7.86 -19.25 -11.37
CA LYS A 131 -8.11 -20.60 -11.89
C LYS A 131 -9.20 -20.56 -12.96
N CYS A 132 -9.06 -21.42 -13.97
CA CYS A 132 -10.14 -21.68 -14.91
C CYS A 132 -11.13 -22.66 -14.30
N PRO A 133 -12.44 -22.37 -14.25
CA PRO A 133 -13.43 -23.27 -13.66
C PRO A 133 -13.49 -24.64 -14.32
N GLU A 134 -13.18 -24.74 -15.62
CA GLU A 134 -13.21 -26.00 -16.37
C GLU A 134 -11.85 -26.70 -16.38
N CYS A 135 -10.79 -26.03 -16.80
CA CYS A 135 -9.46 -26.65 -16.92
C CYS A 135 -8.87 -27.07 -15.56
N PHE A 136 -9.19 -26.35 -14.50
CA PHE A 136 -8.70 -26.65 -13.14
C PHE A 136 -9.17 -28.00 -12.61
N LYS A 137 -10.32 -28.49 -13.10
CA LYS A 137 -10.83 -29.83 -12.74
C LYS A 137 -9.88 -30.95 -13.13
N ASN A 138 -9.16 -30.77 -14.24
CA ASN A 138 -8.30 -31.79 -14.83
C ASN A 138 -6.83 -31.66 -14.39
N ASN A 139 -6.26 -30.46 -14.40
CA ASN A 139 -4.82 -30.27 -14.14
C ASN A 139 -4.48 -29.52 -12.86
N ARG A 140 -5.48 -28.92 -12.19
CA ARG A 140 -5.33 -28.13 -10.96
C ARG A 140 -4.28 -27.01 -11.05
N ALA A 141 -3.94 -26.54 -12.26
CA ALA A 141 -2.99 -25.46 -12.44
C ALA A 141 -3.65 -24.10 -12.26
N PHE A 142 -2.98 -23.22 -11.52
CA PHE A 142 -3.33 -21.81 -11.43
C PHE A 142 -2.78 -21.04 -12.63
N THR A 143 -3.43 -19.92 -12.92
CA THR A 143 -3.01 -18.97 -13.94
C THR A 143 -2.61 -17.66 -13.25
N TYR A 144 -1.56 -17.04 -13.73
CA TYR A 144 -1.06 -15.74 -13.26
C TYR A 144 -1.10 -14.78 -14.45
N PRO A 145 -2.20 -14.05 -14.63
CA PRO A 145 -2.35 -13.17 -15.79
C PRO A 145 -1.37 -12.01 -15.76
N ASP A 146 -0.94 -11.59 -16.95
CA ASP A 146 -0.30 -10.31 -17.15
C ASP A 146 -1.31 -9.16 -17.09
N ILE A 147 -0.80 -7.92 -17.25
CA ILE A 147 -1.67 -6.75 -17.33
C ILE A 147 -2.69 -6.90 -18.48
N ARG A 148 -3.90 -6.42 -18.27
CA ARG A 148 -4.93 -6.37 -19.31
C ARG A 148 -4.52 -5.41 -20.43
N LEU A 149 -4.54 -5.90 -21.66
CA LEU A 149 -4.10 -5.13 -22.82
C LEU A 149 -5.18 -4.10 -23.23
N GLU A 150 -4.74 -2.98 -23.77
CA GLU A 150 -5.64 -1.91 -24.24
C GLU A 150 -6.67 -2.42 -25.27
N ARG A 151 -6.27 -3.34 -26.17
CA ARG A 151 -7.18 -3.96 -27.15
C ARG A 151 -8.34 -4.72 -26.52
N GLN A 152 -8.21 -5.17 -25.27
CA GLN A 152 -9.24 -5.81 -24.48
C GLN A 152 -10.09 -4.75 -23.76
N LEU A 153 -9.44 -3.87 -23.00
CA LEU A 153 -10.08 -2.84 -22.21
C LEU A 153 -10.88 -1.83 -23.05
N SER A 154 -10.38 -1.48 -24.25
CA SER A 154 -11.07 -0.58 -25.18
C SER A 154 -12.42 -1.11 -25.70
N LYS A 155 -12.65 -2.42 -25.59
CA LYS A 155 -13.92 -3.08 -25.94
C LYS A 155 -14.89 -3.24 -24.76
N GLY A 156 -14.49 -2.81 -23.55
CA GLY A 156 -15.27 -3.06 -22.34
C GLY A 156 -15.17 -4.52 -21.85
N ASP A 157 -14.18 -5.27 -22.31
CA ASP A 157 -13.92 -6.64 -21.85
C ASP A 157 -13.00 -6.59 -20.62
N TRP A 158 -13.60 -6.64 -19.45
CA TRP A 158 -12.91 -6.37 -18.19
C TRP A 158 -12.22 -7.59 -17.57
N ASP A 159 -12.72 -8.79 -17.82
CA ASP A 159 -12.27 -10.01 -17.15
C ASP A 159 -11.23 -10.79 -17.97
N TYR A 160 -10.49 -11.67 -17.28
CA TYR A 160 -9.54 -12.55 -17.93
C TYR A 160 -10.23 -13.80 -18.45
N SER A 161 -9.85 -14.22 -19.66
CA SER A 161 -10.30 -15.46 -20.29
C SER A 161 -9.20 -16.52 -20.26
N CYS A 162 -9.60 -17.77 -20.08
CA CYS A 162 -8.71 -18.93 -20.18
C CYS A 162 -8.18 -19.09 -21.61
N GLY A 163 -6.86 -19.07 -21.78
CA GLY A 163 -6.23 -19.25 -23.10
C GLY A 163 -6.49 -20.61 -23.74
N THR A 164 -6.94 -21.62 -22.97
CA THR A 164 -7.20 -22.96 -23.46
C THR A 164 -8.66 -23.19 -23.90
N CYS A 165 -9.62 -22.71 -23.10
CA CYS A 165 -11.03 -23.00 -23.33
C CYS A 165 -11.95 -21.77 -23.42
N GLY A 166 -11.40 -20.56 -23.27
CA GLY A 166 -12.13 -19.30 -23.40
C GLY A 166 -13.03 -18.92 -22.21
N HIS A 167 -13.19 -19.80 -21.21
CA HIS A 167 -14.01 -19.46 -20.03
C HIS A 167 -13.36 -18.34 -19.20
N THR A 168 -14.18 -17.49 -18.60
CA THR A 168 -13.72 -16.45 -17.67
C THR A 168 -12.97 -17.07 -16.49
N LEU A 169 -11.79 -16.54 -16.21
CA LEU A 169 -10.99 -16.95 -15.07
C LEU A 169 -11.58 -16.44 -13.76
N MET A 170 -11.46 -17.24 -12.71
CA MET A 170 -11.90 -16.90 -11.36
C MET A 170 -10.67 -16.56 -10.51
N TRP A 171 -10.63 -15.35 -9.95
CA TRP A 171 -9.58 -14.94 -9.00
C TRP A 171 -9.55 -15.86 -7.76
N GLN A 172 -8.39 -15.99 -7.17
CA GLN A 172 -8.16 -16.76 -5.94
C GLN A 172 -7.33 -15.91 -4.98
N PRO A 173 -7.40 -16.16 -3.65
CA PRO A 173 -6.48 -15.56 -2.71
C PRO A 173 -5.03 -15.87 -3.09
N SER A 174 -4.16 -14.85 -3.05
CA SER A 174 -2.75 -14.94 -3.44
C SER A 174 -1.87 -14.94 -2.20
N ASP A 175 -1.11 -16.01 -1.99
CA ASP A 175 -0.11 -16.12 -0.93
C ASP A 175 1.22 -15.44 -1.32
N GLU A 176 2.21 -15.45 -0.44
CA GLU A 176 3.49 -14.78 -0.66
C GLU A 176 4.36 -15.42 -1.75
N SER A 177 4.02 -16.62 -2.21
CA SER A 177 4.70 -17.26 -3.36
C SER A 177 4.33 -16.62 -4.70
N VAL A 178 3.22 -15.86 -4.75
CA VAL A 178 2.79 -15.15 -5.95
C VAL A 178 3.66 -13.91 -6.14
N ILE A 179 4.40 -13.88 -7.24
CA ILE A 179 5.30 -12.79 -7.61
C ILE A 179 5.10 -12.54 -9.10
N ASN A 180 4.47 -11.41 -9.43
CA ASN A 180 4.22 -10.99 -10.81
C ASN A 180 4.16 -9.45 -10.89
N PRO A 181 5.26 -8.72 -10.55
CA PRO A 181 5.23 -7.26 -10.51
C PRO A 181 5.15 -6.67 -11.92
N CYS A 182 4.05 -6.00 -12.25
CA CYS A 182 3.70 -5.57 -13.61
C CYS A 182 3.94 -4.06 -13.87
N ASN A 183 4.40 -3.29 -12.90
CA ASN A 183 4.67 -1.86 -13.08
C ASN A 183 5.89 -1.41 -12.25
N GLN A 184 6.37 -0.18 -12.50
CA GLN A 184 7.57 0.37 -11.85
C GLN A 184 7.49 0.36 -10.32
N TYR A 185 6.31 0.66 -9.75
CA TYR A 185 6.12 0.61 -8.31
C TYR A 185 6.24 -0.82 -7.78
N ALA A 186 5.53 -1.75 -8.38
CA ALA A 186 5.56 -3.16 -8.00
C ALA A 186 6.98 -3.76 -8.10
N ILE A 187 7.70 -3.47 -9.21
CA ILE A 187 9.08 -3.91 -9.42
C ILE A 187 10.01 -3.32 -8.36
N SER A 188 9.89 -2.02 -8.05
CA SER A 188 10.72 -1.37 -7.03
C SER A 188 10.46 -1.93 -5.63
N LYS A 189 9.20 -2.25 -5.29
CA LYS A 189 8.82 -2.88 -4.02
C LYS A 189 9.28 -4.32 -3.92
N TYR A 190 9.22 -5.09 -5.01
CA TYR A 190 9.79 -6.43 -5.03
C TYR A 190 11.32 -6.41 -4.89
N SER A 191 11.99 -5.48 -5.55
CA SER A 191 13.43 -5.27 -5.39
C SER A 191 13.80 -4.91 -3.94
N GLN A 192 13.04 -4.00 -3.29
CA GLN A 192 13.17 -3.67 -1.87
C GLN A 192 13.08 -4.92 -0.98
N GLU A 193 12.07 -5.77 -1.23
CA GLU A 193 11.83 -7.01 -0.52
C GLU A 193 13.03 -7.96 -0.67
N GLN A 194 13.54 -8.15 -1.90
CA GLN A 194 14.68 -9.02 -2.16
C GLN A 194 15.96 -8.50 -1.51
N ILE A 195 16.22 -7.20 -1.55
CA ILE A 195 17.37 -6.59 -0.88
C ILE A 195 17.28 -6.87 0.63
N ALA A 196 16.14 -6.60 1.26
CA ALA A 196 15.97 -6.81 2.69
C ALA A 196 16.18 -8.27 3.09
N MET A 197 15.58 -9.21 2.35
CA MET A 197 15.68 -10.64 2.66
C MET A 197 17.10 -11.19 2.46
N GLN A 198 17.75 -10.84 1.33
CA GLN A 198 19.06 -11.41 1.01
C GLN A 198 20.19 -10.76 1.79
N MET A 199 20.18 -9.42 1.92
CA MET A 199 21.20 -8.73 2.72
C MET A 199 21.01 -9.03 4.21
N GLY A 200 19.77 -9.04 4.69
CA GLY A 200 19.46 -9.45 6.05
C GLY A 200 20.06 -10.82 6.41
N LYS A 201 19.80 -11.84 5.58
CA LYS A 201 20.36 -13.21 5.77
C LYS A 201 21.88 -13.22 5.68
N ARG A 202 22.45 -12.52 4.69
CA ARG A 202 23.90 -12.52 4.46
C ARG A 202 24.68 -11.92 5.61
N TYR A 203 24.16 -10.86 6.22
CA TYR A 203 24.85 -10.12 7.28
C TYR A 203 24.29 -10.36 8.68
N GLY A 204 23.39 -11.34 8.84
CA GLY A 204 22.83 -11.70 10.12
C GLY A 204 21.94 -10.64 10.76
N ILE A 205 21.32 -9.77 9.94
CA ILE A 205 20.39 -8.73 10.37
C ILE A 205 18.96 -9.27 10.18
N PRO A 206 18.23 -9.65 11.24
CA PRO A 206 16.84 -10.09 11.12
C PRO A 206 16.00 -9.07 10.37
N SER A 207 15.36 -9.51 9.29
CA SER A 207 14.63 -8.64 8.37
C SER A 207 13.27 -9.22 8.05
N VAL A 208 12.26 -8.34 7.95
CA VAL A 208 10.87 -8.71 7.66
C VAL A 208 10.35 -7.80 6.55
N ALA A 209 9.68 -8.37 5.55
CA ALA A 209 8.99 -7.60 4.52
C ALA A 209 7.47 -7.73 4.67
N MET A 210 6.76 -6.59 4.72
CA MET A 210 5.32 -6.51 4.92
C MET A 210 4.66 -6.09 3.60
N ARG A 211 3.97 -6.99 2.92
CA ARG A 211 3.17 -6.70 1.73
C ARG A 211 1.82 -6.15 2.15
N TYR A 212 1.74 -4.87 2.41
CA TYR A 212 0.48 -4.23 2.75
C TYR A 212 -0.48 -4.26 1.57
N SER A 213 -1.73 -4.67 1.84
CA SER A 213 -2.88 -4.49 0.95
C SER A 213 -3.30 -3.02 0.93
N ILE A 214 -4.52 -2.69 0.52
CA ILE A 214 -4.96 -1.29 0.47
C ILE A 214 -5.28 -0.80 1.88
N VAL A 215 -4.33 -0.14 2.52
CA VAL A 215 -4.47 0.37 3.89
C VAL A 215 -5.47 1.53 3.92
N GLN A 216 -6.39 1.49 4.90
CA GLN A 216 -7.45 2.48 5.07
C GLN A 216 -7.46 3.05 6.49
N GLY A 217 -7.67 4.35 6.62
CA GLY A 217 -7.84 5.02 7.92
C GLY A 217 -7.46 6.49 7.94
N PRO A 218 -7.56 7.15 9.11
CA PRO A 218 -7.18 8.55 9.32
C PRO A 218 -5.75 8.86 8.89
N ARG A 219 -5.45 10.13 8.59
CA ARG A 219 -4.14 10.65 8.15
C ARG A 219 -3.71 10.19 6.74
N GLN A 220 -4.58 9.46 6.01
CA GLN A 220 -4.35 9.28 4.58
C GLN A 220 -4.47 10.63 3.89
N SER A 221 -3.43 11.02 3.13
CA SER A 221 -3.33 12.37 2.54
C SER A 221 -4.52 12.71 1.64
N PHE A 222 -5.09 13.89 1.82
CA PHE A 222 -6.13 14.43 0.94
C PHE A 222 -5.56 14.91 -0.40
N TYR A 223 -4.27 15.19 -0.47
CA TYR A 223 -3.63 15.90 -1.59
C TYR A 223 -2.95 15.01 -2.62
N ASN A 224 -2.68 13.75 -2.27
CA ASN A 224 -2.02 12.84 -3.19
C ASN A 224 -2.99 12.36 -4.28
N ALA A 225 -2.78 12.77 -5.53
CA ALA A 225 -3.63 12.39 -6.67
C ALA A 225 -3.67 10.87 -6.94
N TYR A 226 -2.65 10.13 -6.52
CA TYR A 226 -2.60 8.66 -6.63
C TYR A 226 -3.54 7.96 -5.64
N SER A 227 -4.18 8.61 -4.72
CA SER A 227 -4.89 7.91 -3.66
C SER A 227 -6.10 7.12 -4.14
N GLY A 228 -6.35 6.03 -3.40
CA GLY A 228 -7.34 5.03 -3.71
C GLY A 228 -8.79 5.45 -3.49
N ALA A 229 -9.68 4.47 -3.66
CA ALA A 229 -11.13 4.63 -3.62
C ALA A 229 -11.66 5.33 -2.35
N MET A 230 -11.05 5.08 -1.18
CA MET A 230 -11.46 5.70 0.09
C MET A 230 -11.55 7.22 -0.02
N ARG A 231 -10.44 7.86 -0.40
CA ARG A 231 -10.38 9.31 -0.46
C ARG A 231 -11.31 9.89 -1.53
N ILE A 232 -11.26 9.34 -2.75
CA ILE A 232 -12.06 9.86 -3.87
C ILE A 232 -13.54 9.81 -3.52
N PHE A 233 -14.01 8.69 -3.01
CA PHE A 233 -15.42 8.54 -2.65
C PHE A 233 -15.81 9.37 -1.42
N ALA A 234 -14.95 9.44 -0.40
CA ALA A 234 -15.21 10.26 0.76
C ALA A 234 -15.30 11.75 0.43
N LEU A 235 -14.34 12.29 -0.36
CA LEU A 235 -14.39 13.69 -0.82
C LEU A 235 -15.59 13.93 -1.72
N SER A 236 -15.94 13.00 -2.62
CA SER A 236 -17.12 13.13 -3.46
C SER A 236 -18.40 13.27 -2.61
N LEU A 237 -18.57 12.42 -1.61
CA LEU A 237 -19.71 12.52 -0.70
C LEU A 237 -19.66 13.80 0.15
N TYR A 238 -18.47 14.21 0.60
CA TYR A 238 -18.28 15.38 1.44
C TYR A 238 -18.66 16.67 0.71
N PHE A 239 -18.19 16.84 -0.53
CA PHE A 239 -18.48 18.00 -1.39
C PHE A 239 -19.75 17.87 -2.23
N ASN A 240 -20.52 16.80 -2.04
CA ASN A 240 -21.75 16.52 -2.80
C ASN A 240 -21.52 16.39 -4.31
N HIS A 241 -20.39 15.78 -4.71
CA HIS A 241 -20.08 15.48 -6.10
C HIS A 241 -20.44 14.03 -6.44
N GLN A 242 -20.82 13.79 -7.69
CA GLN A 242 -21.09 12.47 -8.21
C GLN A 242 -19.77 11.76 -8.56
N PRO A 243 -19.38 10.67 -7.86
CA PRO A 243 -18.12 9.98 -8.18
C PRO A 243 -18.23 9.14 -9.43
N THR A 244 -17.11 8.99 -10.12
CA THR A 244 -16.97 8.05 -11.23
C THR A 244 -16.48 6.70 -10.72
N ILE A 245 -17.19 5.64 -11.01
CA ILE A 245 -16.75 4.26 -10.84
C ILE A 245 -16.27 3.74 -12.19
N PHE A 246 -15.00 3.36 -12.27
CA PHE A 246 -14.39 2.84 -13.48
C PHE A 246 -14.83 1.41 -13.79
N GLU A 247 -14.81 1.05 -15.06
CA GLU A 247 -15.24 -0.26 -15.55
C GLU A 247 -16.69 -0.55 -15.11
N ASP A 248 -16.93 -1.73 -14.54
CA ASP A 248 -18.24 -2.15 -14.01
C ASP A 248 -18.35 -2.07 -12.48
N GLY A 249 -17.28 -1.60 -11.80
CA GLY A 249 -17.22 -1.51 -10.33
C GLY A 249 -17.14 -2.86 -9.62
N ARG A 250 -16.97 -3.98 -10.35
CA ARG A 250 -16.86 -5.33 -9.77
C ARG A 250 -15.42 -5.72 -9.46
N GLN A 251 -14.46 -4.83 -9.67
CA GLN A 251 -13.07 -5.07 -9.29
C GLN A 251 -12.99 -5.40 -7.81
N VAL A 252 -12.39 -6.55 -7.49
CA VAL A 252 -12.17 -6.98 -6.10
C VAL A 252 -10.91 -6.33 -5.56
N ARG A 253 -11.02 -5.84 -4.33
CA ARG A 253 -9.93 -5.23 -3.57
C ARG A 253 -9.84 -5.85 -2.18
N ASP A 254 -8.65 -5.78 -1.63
CA ASP A 254 -8.34 -6.17 -0.27
C ASP A 254 -8.04 -4.91 0.55
N PHE A 255 -9.01 -4.47 1.33
CA PHE A 255 -8.88 -3.30 2.19
C PHE A 255 -8.54 -3.72 3.61
N VAL A 256 -7.50 -3.13 4.19
CA VAL A 256 -7.06 -3.40 5.56
C VAL A 256 -7.07 -2.12 6.41
N ASN A 257 -7.59 -2.20 7.63
CA ASN A 257 -7.60 -1.05 8.55
C ASN A 257 -6.19 -0.73 9.03
N ILE A 258 -5.88 0.56 9.14
CA ILE A 258 -4.57 1.03 9.63
C ILE A 258 -4.22 0.48 11.03
N LYS A 259 -5.21 0.30 11.91
CA LYS A 259 -5.00 -0.27 13.24
C LYS A 259 -4.58 -1.73 13.18
N ASP A 260 -5.10 -2.51 12.20
CA ASP A 260 -4.69 -3.89 11.96
C ASP A 260 -3.27 -3.96 11.37
N VAL A 261 -2.91 -3.02 10.49
CA VAL A 261 -1.53 -2.88 9.99
C VAL A 261 -0.56 -2.57 11.13
N VAL A 262 -0.93 -1.67 12.04
CA VAL A 262 -0.12 -1.36 13.22
C VAL A 262 0.02 -2.57 14.13
N ASP A 263 -1.07 -3.32 14.40
CA ASP A 263 -1.01 -4.56 15.17
C ASP A 263 -0.04 -5.58 14.52
N ALA A 264 -0.03 -5.69 13.18
CA ALA A 264 0.92 -6.53 12.45
C ALA A 264 2.38 -6.03 12.60
N ASN A 265 2.59 -4.72 12.48
CA ASN A 265 3.91 -4.11 12.65
C ASN A 265 4.48 -4.38 14.04
N LEU A 266 3.67 -4.20 15.10
CA LEU A 266 4.09 -4.50 16.46
C LEU A 266 4.44 -5.98 16.65
N LEU A 267 3.60 -6.87 16.14
CA LEU A 267 3.84 -8.31 16.24
C LEU A 267 5.17 -8.72 15.61
N VAL A 268 5.46 -8.29 14.38
CA VAL A 268 6.67 -8.70 13.68
C VAL A 268 7.94 -8.08 14.26
N LEU A 269 7.84 -6.95 14.98
CA LEU A 269 8.95 -6.38 15.73
C LEU A 269 9.41 -7.35 16.84
N GLU A 270 8.47 -7.91 17.57
CA GLU A 270 8.71 -8.73 18.76
C GLU A 270 8.96 -10.21 18.43
N SER A 271 8.30 -10.72 17.39
CA SER A 271 8.34 -12.15 17.04
C SER A 271 9.61 -12.53 16.28
N ARG A 272 10.35 -13.51 16.82
CA ARG A 272 11.47 -14.15 16.09
C ARG A 272 11.00 -15.04 14.95
N ASP A 273 9.77 -15.55 15.02
CA ASP A 273 9.17 -16.35 13.95
C ASP A 273 8.88 -15.53 12.68
N ALA A 274 8.97 -14.21 12.79
CA ALA A 274 8.86 -13.30 11.65
C ALA A 274 10.20 -13.08 10.91
N ASP A 275 11.33 -13.44 11.51
CA ASP A 275 12.65 -13.13 10.97
C ASP A 275 12.89 -13.78 9.61
N TYR A 276 13.41 -12.99 8.68
CA TYR A 276 13.73 -13.40 7.30
C TYR A 276 12.52 -13.89 6.49
N ARG A 277 11.32 -13.40 6.81
CA ARG A 277 10.09 -13.77 6.14
C ARG A 277 9.39 -12.57 5.50
N VAL A 278 8.56 -12.89 4.52
CA VAL A 278 7.63 -11.97 3.85
C VAL A 278 6.22 -12.30 4.32
N PHE A 279 5.39 -11.29 4.57
CA PHE A 279 4.01 -11.48 5.00
C PHE A 279 3.04 -10.59 4.22
N ASN A 280 1.96 -11.17 3.75
CA ASN A 280 0.80 -10.43 3.28
C ASN A 280 0.01 -9.87 4.48
N VAL A 281 -0.34 -8.59 4.40
CA VAL A 281 -1.14 -7.89 5.43
C VAL A 281 -2.42 -7.40 4.78
N GLY A 282 -3.47 -8.19 4.86
CA GLY A 282 -4.76 -7.95 4.22
C GLY A 282 -5.92 -7.89 5.21
N GLY A 283 -7.07 -7.36 4.77
CA GLY A 283 -8.25 -7.15 5.62
C GLY A 283 -9.11 -8.40 5.85
N GLY A 284 -8.79 -9.51 5.18
CA GLY A 284 -9.49 -10.79 5.37
C GLY A 284 -10.87 -10.91 4.71
N ARG A 285 -11.36 -9.86 4.06
CA ARG A 285 -12.61 -9.85 3.29
C ARG A 285 -12.39 -9.22 1.92
N ALA A 286 -12.72 -9.95 0.88
CA ALA A 286 -12.73 -9.45 -0.49
C ALA A 286 -13.94 -8.55 -0.71
N VAL A 287 -13.72 -7.33 -1.23
CA VAL A 287 -14.76 -6.31 -1.39
C VAL A 287 -14.68 -5.74 -2.80
N THR A 288 -15.82 -5.61 -3.49
CA THR A 288 -15.87 -4.93 -4.77
C THR A 288 -15.88 -3.41 -4.59
N VAL A 289 -15.47 -2.67 -5.63
CA VAL A 289 -15.51 -1.19 -5.61
C VAL A 289 -16.95 -0.69 -5.42
N ASN A 290 -17.94 -1.34 -6.05
CA ASN A 290 -19.36 -1.01 -5.85
C ASN A 290 -19.82 -1.22 -4.40
N GLU A 291 -19.42 -2.35 -3.80
CA GLU A 291 -19.76 -2.65 -2.40
C GLU A 291 -19.10 -1.63 -1.45
N PHE A 292 -17.83 -1.30 -1.70
CA PHE A 292 -17.11 -0.30 -0.93
C PHE A 292 -17.80 1.07 -0.96
N TYR A 293 -18.21 1.53 -2.15
CA TYR A 293 -18.91 2.82 -2.28
C TYR A 293 -20.27 2.81 -1.57
N ARG A 294 -21.06 1.74 -1.73
CA ARG A 294 -22.36 1.61 -1.02
C ARG A 294 -22.20 1.63 0.50
N THR A 295 -21.19 0.94 1.01
CA THR A 295 -20.86 0.96 2.44
C THR A 295 -20.52 2.37 2.89
N MET A 296 -19.74 3.10 2.10
CA MET A 296 -19.38 4.48 2.42
C MET A 296 -20.59 5.42 2.42
N GLN A 297 -21.51 5.29 1.45
CA GLN A 297 -22.77 6.04 1.44
C GLN A 297 -23.57 5.81 2.75
N THR A 298 -23.65 4.56 3.18
CA THR A 298 -24.36 4.19 4.42
C THR A 298 -23.70 4.81 5.65
N VAL A 299 -22.38 4.70 5.77
CA VAL A 299 -21.62 5.24 6.91
C VAL A 299 -21.66 6.77 6.93
N ALA A 300 -21.54 7.42 5.78
CA ALA A 300 -21.60 8.87 5.65
C ALA A 300 -23.03 9.45 5.81
N GLY A 301 -24.06 8.61 5.76
CA GLY A 301 -25.45 9.06 5.73
C GLY A 301 -25.81 9.89 4.50
N ARG A 302 -25.10 9.69 3.38
CA ARG A 302 -25.27 10.45 2.12
C ARG A 302 -25.41 9.50 0.95
N HIS A 303 -26.43 9.74 0.11
CA HIS A 303 -26.72 8.92 -1.04
C HIS A 303 -26.57 9.73 -2.32
N ILE A 304 -25.52 9.49 -3.07
CA ILE A 304 -25.22 10.11 -4.39
C ILE A 304 -24.98 8.96 -5.35
N GLU A 305 -25.83 8.86 -6.39
CA GLU A 305 -25.65 7.82 -7.40
C GLU A 305 -24.32 8.00 -8.15
N PRO A 306 -23.49 6.97 -8.26
CA PRO A 306 -22.23 7.08 -8.99
C PRO A 306 -22.47 7.07 -10.49
N VAL A 307 -21.58 7.68 -11.25
CA VAL A 307 -21.50 7.46 -12.69
C VAL A 307 -20.76 6.14 -12.91
N LEU A 308 -21.47 5.12 -13.37
CA LEU A 308 -20.85 3.96 -13.99
C LEU A 308 -20.38 4.37 -15.38
N SER A 309 -19.11 4.33 -15.63
CA SER A 309 -18.55 4.91 -16.85
C SER A 309 -17.86 3.83 -17.69
N ASP A 310 -17.87 4.04 -19.01
CA ASP A 310 -17.03 3.27 -19.93
C ASP A 310 -15.54 3.60 -19.79
N TYR A 311 -15.17 4.38 -18.76
CA TYR A 311 -13.78 4.71 -18.50
C TYR A 311 -13.10 3.63 -17.69
N TYR A 312 -11.82 3.40 -17.97
CA TYR A 312 -10.94 2.51 -17.24
C TYR A 312 -9.61 3.20 -16.95
N ARG A 313 -8.90 2.72 -15.96
CA ARG A 313 -7.51 3.12 -15.70
C ARG A 313 -6.58 2.05 -16.24
N TYR A 314 -5.76 2.43 -17.22
CA TYR A 314 -4.81 1.49 -17.83
C TYR A 314 -3.74 1.09 -16.83
N GLY A 315 -3.51 -0.21 -16.68
CA GLY A 315 -2.59 -0.79 -15.70
C GLY A 315 -3.19 -1.05 -14.31
N ASP A 316 -4.49 -0.74 -14.09
CA ASP A 316 -5.16 -1.13 -12.85
C ASP A 316 -5.40 -2.65 -12.81
N THR A 317 -5.19 -3.23 -11.65
CA THR A 317 -5.49 -4.64 -11.36
C THR A 317 -7.00 -4.91 -11.41
N ARG A 318 -7.40 -6.02 -12.05
CA ARG A 318 -8.83 -6.41 -12.06
C ARG A 318 -9.27 -6.93 -10.71
N HIS A 319 -8.63 -7.98 -10.19
CA HIS A 319 -8.95 -8.54 -8.88
C HIS A 319 -7.66 -8.86 -8.13
N ILE A 320 -7.58 -8.44 -6.87
CA ILE A 320 -6.50 -8.83 -5.98
C ILE A 320 -7.00 -9.01 -4.56
N PHE A 321 -6.62 -10.14 -3.96
CA PHE A 321 -6.94 -10.47 -2.59
C PHE A 321 -5.79 -11.28 -1.97
N SER A 322 -5.34 -10.85 -0.79
CA SER A 322 -4.19 -11.43 -0.10
C SER A 322 -4.61 -12.62 0.75
N ASP A 323 -3.92 -13.75 0.61
CA ASP A 323 -3.93 -14.80 1.61
C ASP A 323 -2.99 -14.40 2.75
N THR A 324 -3.53 -14.31 3.95
CA THR A 324 -2.79 -13.91 5.16
C THR A 324 -2.45 -15.07 6.09
N ALA A 325 -2.52 -16.31 5.60
CA ALA A 325 -2.31 -17.50 6.41
C ALA A 325 -0.93 -17.51 7.11
N ASN A 326 0.12 -17.05 6.43
CA ASN A 326 1.45 -16.96 7.00
C ASN A 326 1.52 -16.01 8.20
N LEU A 327 0.92 -14.84 8.12
CA LEU A 327 0.89 -13.89 9.23
C LEU A 327 -0.02 -14.38 10.37
N LYS A 328 -1.13 -15.06 10.02
CA LYS A 328 -2.00 -15.74 11.01
C LYS A 328 -1.24 -16.83 11.77
N SER A 329 -0.33 -17.56 11.13
CA SER A 329 0.43 -18.64 11.76
C SER A 329 1.35 -18.17 12.89
N ILE A 330 1.68 -16.88 12.94
CA ILE A 330 2.47 -16.25 14.02
C ILE A 330 1.62 -15.40 14.97
N GLY A 331 0.29 -15.49 14.88
CA GLY A 331 -0.64 -14.94 15.88
C GLY A 331 -1.38 -13.66 15.48
N TRP A 332 -1.25 -13.18 14.24
CA TRP A 332 -2.01 -12.00 13.78
C TRP A 332 -3.27 -12.38 13.02
N THR A 333 -4.35 -11.62 13.24
CA THR A 333 -5.57 -11.65 12.42
C THR A 333 -6.14 -10.24 12.31
N PRO A 334 -6.70 -9.84 11.15
CA PRO A 334 -7.41 -8.57 11.06
C PRO A 334 -8.65 -8.61 11.95
N LYS A 335 -8.93 -7.50 12.64
CA LYS A 335 -10.00 -7.40 13.63
C LYS A 335 -11.06 -6.38 13.24
N ARG A 336 -10.72 -5.43 12.35
CA ARG A 336 -11.56 -4.29 12.00
C ARG A 336 -12.22 -4.54 10.66
N SER A 337 -13.50 -4.20 10.60
CA SER A 337 -14.29 -4.29 9.37
C SER A 337 -13.98 -3.14 8.40
N ILE A 338 -14.55 -3.24 7.20
CA ILE A 338 -14.45 -2.14 6.23
C ILE A 338 -15.28 -0.94 6.68
N GLU A 339 -16.39 -1.20 7.34
CA GLU A 339 -17.27 -0.21 7.96
C GLU A 339 -16.51 0.60 9.01
N ASP A 340 -15.72 -0.06 9.87
CA ASP A 340 -14.84 0.60 10.85
C ASP A 340 -13.82 1.50 10.15
N SER A 341 -13.20 1.02 9.07
CA SER A 341 -12.19 1.76 8.32
C SER A 341 -12.78 3.01 7.65
N ILE A 342 -13.97 2.88 7.07
CA ILE A 342 -14.69 3.97 6.44
C ILE A 342 -15.13 4.98 7.51
N LYS A 343 -15.66 4.50 8.64
CA LYS A 343 -16.08 5.37 9.74
C LYS A 343 -14.91 6.16 10.32
N ASP A 344 -13.80 5.49 10.63
CA ASP A 344 -12.59 6.15 11.15
C ASP A 344 -12.10 7.26 10.18
N TYR A 345 -12.14 7.00 8.86
CA TYR A 345 -11.72 7.98 7.86
C TYR A 345 -12.73 9.11 7.69
N TRP A 346 -14.04 8.80 7.68
CA TRP A 346 -15.09 9.80 7.57
C TRP A 346 -15.11 10.76 8.75
N ASP A 347 -14.96 10.23 9.97
CA ASP A 347 -14.86 11.04 11.19
C ASP A 347 -13.63 11.95 11.15
N TYR A 348 -12.48 11.41 10.68
CA TYR A 348 -11.27 12.19 10.49
C TYR A 348 -11.45 13.29 9.45
N LEU A 349 -12.02 12.97 8.29
CA LEU A 349 -12.33 13.95 7.23
C LEU A 349 -13.23 15.06 7.77
N SER A 350 -14.32 14.70 8.46
CA SER A 350 -15.31 15.63 8.99
C SER A 350 -14.79 16.50 10.14
N SER A 351 -13.68 16.12 10.76
CA SER A 351 -13.02 16.90 11.83
C SER A 351 -12.00 17.92 11.35
N GLN A 352 -11.75 17.98 10.01
CA GLN A 352 -10.81 18.95 9.48
C GLN A 352 -11.50 20.30 9.25
N ASP A 353 -10.84 21.40 9.64
CA ASP A 353 -11.38 22.76 9.50
C ASP A 353 -11.42 23.23 8.05
N GLU A 354 -10.39 22.86 7.27
CA GLU A 354 -10.26 23.24 5.86
C GLU A 354 -9.81 22.05 5.02
N ILE A 355 -10.62 21.69 4.03
CA ILE A 355 -10.30 20.66 3.03
C ILE A 355 -10.48 21.26 1.65
N ASP A 356 -9.42 21.22 0.85
CA ASP A 356 -9.49 21.64 -0.54
C ASP A 356 -10.24 20.58 -1.38
N ASP A 357 -11.15 21.03 -2.23
CA ASP A 357 -11.75 20.16 -3.23
C ASP A 357 -10.75 19.93 -4.39
N ILE A 358 -10.08 18.81 -4.32
CA ILE A 358 -9.05 18.43 -5.31
C ILE A 358 -9.56 17.44 -6.37
N LEU A 359 -10.86 17.11 -6.36
CA LEU A 359 -11.40 16.05 -7.22
C LEU A 359 -11.22 16.34 -8.70
N ASP A 360 -11.55 17.56 -9.12
CA ASP A 360 -11.36 17.99 -10.50
C ASP A 360 -9.89 17.98 -10.90
N TYR A 361 -9.01 18.50 -10.04
CA TYR A 361 -7.57 18.47 -10.28
C TYR A 361 -7.05 17.04 -10.43
N ALA A 362 -7.42 16.13 -9.52
CA ALA A 362 -6.99 14.74 -9.59
C ALA A 362 -7.47 14.05 -10.87
N GLN A 363 -8.71 14.29 -11.28
CA GLN A 363 -9.27 13.72 -12.51
C GLN A 363 -8.58 14.27 -13.77
N GLN A 364 -8.38 15.59 -13.84
CA GLN A 364 -7.69 16.23 -14.96
C GLN A 364 -6.23 15.77 -15.06
N HIS A 365 -5.54 15.64 -13.93
CA HIS A 365 -4.17 15.15 -13.87
C HIS A 365 -4.05 13.72 -14.41
N MET A 366 -4.93 12.80 -13.98
CA MET A 366 -4.96 11.42 -14.50
C MET A 366 -5.29 11.36 -16.00
N LYS A 367 -6.17 12.25 -16.50
CA LYS A 367 -6.45 12.35 -17.93
C LYS A 367 -5.24 12.87 -18.72
N HIS A 368 -4.56 13.90 -18.21
CA HIS A 368 -3.34 14.43 -18.83
C HIS A 368 -2.24 13.37 -18.93
N LEU A 369 -2.07 12.55 -17.91
CA LEU A 369 -1.11 11.44 -17.89
C LEU A 369 -1.60 10.21 -18.68
N GLN A 370 -2.76 10.29 -19.37
CA GLN A 370 -3.37 9.18 -20.12
C GLN A 370 -3.59 7.90 -19.30
N VAL A 371 -3.69 8.03 -17.98
CA VAL A 371 -4.04 6.92 -17.09
C VAL A 371 -5.50 6.53 -17.27
N ILE A 372 -6.40 7.54 -17.39
CA ILE A 372 -7.82 7.33 -17.66
C ILE A 372 -8.05 7.29 -19.16
N ARG A 373 -8.67 6.21 -19.64
CA ARG A 373 -9.01 5.97 -21.04
C ARG A 373 -10.48 5.57 -21.15
N LYS A 374 -11.09 5.74 -22.34
CA LYS A 374 -12.48 5.40 -22.59
C LYS A 374 -12.59 4.13 -23.44
N ALA A 375 -13.41 3.19 -23.00
CA ALA A 375 -13.82 2.08 -23.82
C ALA A 375 -14.85 2.57 -24.87
N THR A 376 -14.76 1.99 -26.04
CA THR A 376 -15.75 2.14 -27.12
C THR A 376 -16.28 0.76 -27.46
N PRO A 377 -17.24 0.22 -26.67
CA PRO A 377 -17.84 -1.07 -26.99
C PRO A 377 -18.40 -1.06 -28.39
N SER A 378 -18.04 -2.06 -29.17
CA SER A 378 -18.50 -2.24 -30.56
C SER A 378 -19.95 -2.71 -30.61
#